data_ddb92703ad14aea17d7ad4c89b7aae81
#
_entry.id   ddb92703ad14aea17d7ad4c89b7aae81
#
_cell.length_a   1.000
_cell.length_b   1.000
_cell.length_c   1.000
_cell.angle_alpha   90.00
_cell.angle_beta   90.00
_cell.angle_gamma   90.00
#
_symmetry.space_group_name_H-M   'P 1'
#
loop_
_entity.id
_entity.type
_entity.pdbx_description
1 polymer ?
#
loop_
_entity_poly.entity_id
_entity_poly.type
_entity_poly.pdbx_seq_one_letter_code
_entity_poly.pdbx_strand_id
1 'polypeptide(L)'
;MPETTVKHISATEAHALLQREPSTAFIDVRSDMEYLFIGHPTGAVSIPWIDEPDFVINPNFEREVRKLILGGVIESSEHDAVPVLLICRSGNRSEEAGKLLIEHGFKHVYNIEHGFEGELNEQHHRSTISGWRHDGLPWEQC
;
A
#
# COMPACT_ATOMS: atom_id res chain seq x y z
N MET A 1 20.31 -5.09 18.30
CA MET A 1 18.85 -5.00 18.08
C MET A 1 18.58 -4.92 16.58
N PRO A 2 17.75 -5.82 16.09
CA PRO A 2 17.37 -5.71 14.70
C PRO A 2 16.56 -4.43 14.49
N GLU A 3 16.88 -3.70 13.45
CA GLU A 3 16.09 -2.53 13.09
C GLU A 3 14.78 -2.98 12.45
N THR A 4 13.70 -2.26 12.78
CA THR A 4 12.44 -2.47 12.08
C THR A 4 12.57 -1.91 10.67
N THR A 5 12.25 -2.69 9.68
CA THR A 5 12.32 -2.29 8.28
C THR A 5 11.04 -2.64 7.54
N VAL A 6 10.83 -2.01 6.40
CA VAL A 6 9.72 -2.36 5.50
C VAL A 6 9.98 -3.77 4.97
N LYS A 7 8.97 -4.61 5.05
CA LYS A 7 9.04 -5.98 4.52
C LYS A 7 8.42 -6.02 3.13
N HIS A 8 9.17 -6.55 2.18
CA HIS A 8 8.69 -6.66 0.81
C HIS A 8 8.08 -8.03 0.59
N ILE A 9 6.82 -8.07 0.20
CA ILE A 9 6.10 -9.32 -0.04
C ILE A 9 5.44 -9.30 -1.42
N SER A 10 5.14 -10.49 -1.94
CA SER A 10 4.44 -10.60 -3.22
C SER A 10 2.97 -10.22 -3.06
N ALA A 11 2.30 -9.97 -4.17
CA ALA A 11 0.86 -9.70 -4.17
C ALA A 11 0.09 -10.88 -3.60
N THR A 12 0.48 -12.09 -3.94
CA THR A 12 -0.16 -13.31 -3.43
C THR A 12 0.00 -13.43 -1.92
N GLU A 13 1.21 -13.18 -1.40
CA GLU A 13 1.46 -13.18 0.05
C GLU A 13 0.66 -12.07 0.75
N ALA A 14 0.54 -10.91 0.11
CA ALA A 14 -0.24 -9.80 0.65
C ALA A 14 -1.72 -10.16 0.76
N HIS A 15 -2.26 -10.78 -0.28
CA HIS A 15 -3.65 -11.24 -0.27
C HIS A 15 -3.88 -12.25 0.85
N ALA A 16 -2.94 -13.17 1.06
CA ALA A 16 -3.02 -14.15 2.15
C ALA A 16 -2.98 -13.46 3.52
N LEU A 17 -2.15 -12.41 3.66
CA LEU A 17 -2.10 -11.61 4.89
C LEU A 17 -3.47 -10.99 5.19
N LEU A 18 -4.11 -10.41 4.18
CA LEU A 18 -5.44 -9.79 4.33
C LEU A 18 -6.51 -10.80 4.77
N GLN A 19 -6.42 -12.02 4.25
CA GLN A 19 -7.34 -13.10 4.63
C GLN A 19 -7.12 -13.55 6.07
N ARG A 20 -5.86 -13.60 6.49
CA ARG A 20 -5.49 -14.05 7.85
C ARG A 20 -5.70 -12.97 8.89
N GLU A 21 -5.44 -11.71 8.52
CA GLU A 21 -5.56 -10.56 9.43
C GLU A 21 -6.43 -9.47 8.80
N PRO A 22 -7.76 -9.61 8.89
CA PRO A 22 -8.69 -8.66 8.23
C PRO A 22 -8.60 -7.22 8.74
N SER A 23 -8.01 -6.99 9.91
CA SER A 23 -7.83 -5.64 10.45
C SER A 23 -6.62 -4.92 9.86
N THR A 24 -5.88 -5.55 8.95
CA THR A 24 -4.74 -4.93 8.28
C THR A 24 -5.17 -3.63 7.58
N ALA A 25 -4.40 -2.57 7.77
CA ALA A 25 -4.61 -1.31 7.07
C ALA A 25 -4.04 -1.44 5.66
N PHE A 26 -4.91 -1.68 4.67
CA PHE A 26 -4.53 -1.84 3.28
C PHE A 26 -4.65 -0.49 2.56
N ILE A 27 -3.53 0.07 2.16
CA ILE A 27 -3.45 1.45 1.67
C ILE A 27 -2.83 1.50 0.27
N ASP A 28 -3.57 2.12 -0.65
CA ASP A 28 -3.08 2.43 -1.98
C ASP A 28 -2.51 3.85 -1.95
N VAL A 29 -1.22 3.98 -2.18
CA VAL A 29 -0.51 5.25 -2.05
C VAL A 29 -0.33 5.97 -3.39
N ARG A 30 -0.97 5.47 -4.45
CA ARG A 30 -0.95 6.13 -5.76
C ARG A 30 -1.81 7.39 -5.74
N SER A 31 -1.76 8.14 -6.83
CA SER A 31 -2.63 9.32 -6.99
C SER A 31 -4.10 8.91 -7.02
N ASP A 32 -4.99 9.86 -6.74
CA ASP A 32 -6.44 9.63 -6.81
C ASP A 32 -6.85 9.19 -8.21
N MET A 33 -6.26 9.78 -9.24
CA MET A 33 -6.58 9.42 -10.62
C MET A 33 -6.24 7.98 -10.95
N GLU A 34 -5.09 7.50 -10.49
CA GLU A 34 -4.70 6.11 -10.68
C GLU A 34 -5.67 5.18 -9.94
N TYR A 35 -5.98 5.50 -8.71
CA TYR A 35 -6.90 4.71 -7.88
C TYR A 35 -8.27 4.56 -8.54
N LEU A 36 -8.82 5.67 -9.01
CA LEU A 36 -10.16 5.68 -9.57
C LEU A 36 -10.24 5.10 -10.98
N PHE A 37 -9.35 5.53 -11.87
CA PHE A 37 -9.48 5.22 -13.30
C PHE A 37 -8.71 3.99 -13.77
N ILE A 38 -7.54 3.75 -13.24
CA ILE A 38 -6.79 2.55 -13.58
C ILE A 38 -7.35 1.34 -12.83
N GLY A 39 -7.87 1.60 -11.64
CA GLY A 39 -8.40 0.57 -10.77
C GLY A 39 -7.55 0.42 -9.52
N HIS A 40 -8.07 -0.31 -8.56
CA HIS A 40 -7.41 -0.51 -7.27
C HIS A 40 -7.77 -1.87 -6.70
N PRO A 41 -6.94 -2.40 -5.78
CA PRO A 41 -7.30 -3.67 -5.12
C PRO A 41 -8.58 -3.51 -4.32
N THR A 42 -9.43 -4.51 -4.35
CA THR A 42 -10.66 -4.52 -3.54
C THR A 42 -10.28 -4.41 -2.06
N GLY A 43 -10.88 -3.45 -1.38
CA GLY A 43 -10.63 -3.21 0.05
C GLY A 43 -9.50 -2.24 0.36
N ALA A 44 -8.75 -1.79 -0.63
CA ALA A 44 -7.69 -0.81 -0.41
C ALA A 44 -8.27 0.59 -0.21
N VAL A 45 -7.72 1.33 0.74
CA VAL A 45 -8.10 2.72 1.01
C VAL A 45 -7.08 3.64 0.35
N SER A 46 -7.55 4.69 -0.31
CA SER A 46 -6.67 5.65 -0.98
C SER A 46 -6.12 6.68 -0.01
N ILE A 47 -4.80 6.66 0.20
CA ILE A 47 -4.08 7.72 0.91
C ILE A 47 -2.84 8.01 0.07
N PRO A 48 -2.89 9.00 -0.82
CA PRO A 48 -1.77 9.27 -1.73
C PRO A 48 -0.49 9.67 -1.01
N TRP A 49 0.63 9.12 -1.49
CA TRP A 49 1.96 9.53 -1.07
C TRP A 49 2.39 10.77 -1.86
N ILE A 50 2.17 10.74 -3.17
CA ILE A 50 2.39 11.86 -4.08
C ILE A 50 1.17 11.95 -4.97
N ASP A 51 0.57 13.16 -5.09
CA ASP A 51 -0.64 13.34 -5.88
C ASP A 51 -0.63 14.67 -6.65
N GLU A 52 -1.55 14.78 -7.58
CA GLU A 52 -1.79 16.02 -8.33
C GLU A 52 -2.39 17.09 -7.43
N PRO A 53 -2.23 18.36 -7.76
CA PRO A 53 -1.52 18.90 -8.93
C PRO A 53 -0.03 19.14 -8.71
N ASP A 54 0.43 19.14 -7.47
CA ASP A 54 1.78 19.59 -7.14
C ASP A 54 2.85 18.50 -7.24
N PHE A 55 2.45 17.24 -7.19
CA PHE A 55 3.35 16.08 -7.21
C PHE A 55 4.44 16.14 -6.14
N VAL A 56 4.07 16.66 -4.98
CA VAL A 56 4.96 16.69 -3.81
C VAL A 56 4.55 15.61 -2.83
N ILE A 57 5.48 15.20 -1.97
CA ILE A 57 5.19 14.20 -0.94
C ILE A 57 4.14 14.76 0.01
N ASN A 58 3.13 13.95 0.29
CA ASN A 58 2.03 14.33 1.17
C ASN A 58 2.54 14.55 2.61
N PRO A 59 2.55 15.79 3.11
CA PRO A 59 3.08 16.06 4.45
C PRO A 59 2.24 15.50 5.58
N ASN A 60 1.00 15.09 5.28
CA ASN A 60 0.07 14.54 6.26
C ASN A 60 -0.09 13.02 6.15
N PHE A 61 0.76 12.37 5.38
CA PHE A 61 0.62 10.94 5.09
C PHE A 61 0.56 10.11 6.38
N GLU A 62 1.52 10.28 7.26
CA GLU A 62 1.59 9.52 8.51
C GLU A 62 0.35 9.76 9.37
N ARG A 63 -0.09 11.02 9.43
CA ARG A 63 -1.29 11.39 10.19
C ARG A 63 -2.54 10.72 9.64
N GLU A 64 -2.68 10.69 8.32
CA GLU A 64 -3.82 10.07 7.68
C GLU A 64 -3.86 8.56 7.89
N VAL A 65 -2.68 7.92 7.89
CA VAL A 65 -2.59 6.48 8.19
C VAL A 65 -3.02 6.21 9.63
N ARG A 66 -2.55 7.03 10.58
CA ARG A 66 -2.96 6.87 11.99
C ARG A 66 -4.46 7.07 12.17
N LYS A 67 -5.06 8.03 11.47
CA LYS A 67 -6.51 8.25 11.52
C LYS A 67 -7.27 7.04 11.01
N LEU A 68 -6.81 6.42 9.95
CA LEU A 68 -7.43 5.23 9.40
C LEU A 68 -7.42 4.10 10.44
N ILE A 69 -6.29 3.87 11.07
CA ILE A 69 -6.15 2.81 12.06
C ILE A 69 -7.03 3.08 13.29
N LEU A 70 -7.01 4.31 13.79
CA LEU A 70 -7.81 4.69 14.96
C LEU A 70 -9.31 4.63 14.66
N GLY A 71 -9.70 5.02 13.45
CA GLY A 71 -11.11 4.97 13.02
C GLY A 71 -11.62 3.57 12.76
N GLY A 72 -10.74 2.60 12.67
CA GLY A 72 -11.09 1.22 12.36
C GLY A 72 -11.50 0.37 13.57
N VAL A 73 -11.84 1.00 14.69
CA VAL A 73 -12.32 0.32 15.90
C VAL A 73 -11.25 -0.56 16.54
N ILE A 74 -10.02 -0.12 16.46
CA ILE A 74 -8.92 -0.86 17.06
C ILE A 74 -8.60 -0.23 18.42
N GLU A 75 -8.40 -1.06 19.42
CA GLU A 75 -7.99 -0.61 20.73
C GLU A 75 -6.75 0.28 20.61
N SER A 76 -6.78 1.45 21.23
CA SER A 76 -5.70 2.42 21.11
C SER A 76 -4.33 1.88 21.55
N SER A 77 -4.33 0.91 22.45
CA SER A 77 -3.10 0.25 22.89
C SER A 77 -2.52 -0.72 21.88
N GLU A 78 -3.27 -1.07 20.85
CA GLU A 78 -2.89 -2.08 19.87
C GLU A 78 -2.63 -1.54 18.48
N HIS A 79 -2.84 -0.25 18.22
CA HIS A 79 -2.71 0.24 16.85
C HIS A 79 -1.28 0.19 16.32
N ASP A 80 -0.24 0.13 17.17
CA ASP A 80 1.13 -0.09 16.71
C ASP A 80 1.36 -1.50 16.21
N ALA A 81 0.52 -2.45 16.62
CA ALA A 81 0.61 -3.85 16.22
C ALA A 81 -0.18 -4.16 14.94
N VAL A 82 -0.97 -3.21 14.44
CA VAL A 82 -1.77 -3.41 13.24
C VAL A 82 -0.83 -3.45 12.03
N PRO A 83 -0.92 -4.49 11.19
CA PRO A 83 -0.13 -4.49 9.96
C PRO A 83 -0.60 -3.38 9.02
N VAL A 84 0.37 -2.71 8.40
CA VAL A 84 0.11 -1.73 7.36
C VAL A 84 0.64 -2.31 6.05
N LEU A 85 -0.23 -2.43 5.07
CA LEU A 85 0.10 -3.00 3.78
C LEU A 85 -0.04 -1.91 2.73
N LEU A 86 1.05 -1.61 2.04
CA LEU A 86 1.12 -0.51 1.09
C LEU A 86 1.29 -1.01 -0.33
N ILE A 87 0.57 -0.39 -1.26
CA ILE A 87 0.66 -0.71 -2.68
C ILE A 87 0.76 0.58 -3.51
N CYS A 88 1.59 0.57 -4.53
CA CYS A 88 1.63 1.63 -5.54
C CYS A 88 1.63 1.00 -6.93
N ARG A 89 2.11 1.69 -7.95
CA ARG A 89 2.07 1.16 -9.31
C ARG A 89 3.04 -0.01 -9.50
N SER A 90 4.27 0.13 -9.02
CA SER A 90 5.31 -0.88 -9.24
C SER A 90 6.19 -1.15 -8.03
N GLY A 91 5.91 -0.53 -6.88
CA GLY A 91 6.59 -0.81 -5.61
C GLY A 91 7.49 0.29 -5.06
N ASN A 92 7.79 1.32 -5.82
CA ASN A 92 8.76 2.35 -5.40
C ASN A 92 8.18 3.40 -4.45
N ARG A 93 7.05 3.98 -4.78
CA ARG A 93 6.40 4.99 -3.92
C ARG A 93 5.98 4.38 -2.58
N SER A 94 5.47 3.16 -2.61
CA SER A 94 5.04 2.47 -1.39
C SER A 94 6.23 2.10 -0.51
N GLU A 95 7.38 1.80 -1.08
CA GLU A 95 8.60 1.58 -0.30
C GLU A 95 9.00 2.85 0.45
N GLU A 96 9.01 4.00 -0.23
CA GLU A 96 9.34 5.27 0.42
C GLU A 96 8.35 5.63 1.51
N ALA A 97 7.06 5.47 1.22
CA ALA A 97 6.00 5.73 2.20
C ALA A 97 6.17 4.83 3.43
N GLY A 98 6.49 3.55 3.19
CA GLY A 98 6.72 2.60 4.28
C GLY A 98 7.91 2.99 5.16
N LYS A 99 8.99 3.47 4.55
CA LYS A 99 10.16 3.92 5.30
C LYS A 99 9.80 5.09 6.23
N LEU A 100 8.98 6.02 5.75
CA LEU A 100 8.52 7.13 6.58
C LEU A 100 7.73 6.61 7.78
N LEU A 101 6.83 5.65 7.57
CA LEU A 101 6.03 5.08 8.65
C LEU A 101 6.91 4.40 9.70
N ILE A 102 7.94 3.67 9.27
CA ILE A 102 8.88 3.03 10.19
C ILE A 102 9.59 4.09 11.04
N GLU A 103 10.01 5.20 10.41
CA GLU A 103 10.66 6.31 11.14
C GLU A 103 9.73 6.91 12.20
N HIS A 104 8.42 6.84 11.98
CA HIS A 104 7.42 7.37 12.91
C HIS A 104 6.87 6.31 13.88
N GLY A 105 7.55 5.19 14.01
CA GLY A 105 7.24 4.20 15.05
C GLY A 105 6.33 3.07 14.66
N PHE A 106 5.92 2.99 13.40
CA PHE A 106 5.15 1.85 12.92
C PHE A 106 6.04 0.61 12.87
N LYS A 107 5.52 -0.54 13.29
CA LYS A 107 6.32 -1.76 13.48
C LYS A 107 6.10 -2.84 12.42
N HIS A 108 4.91 -2.89 11.83
CA HIS A 108 4.56 -3.96 10.90
C HIS A 108 4.14 -3.35 9.57
N VAL A 109 5.12 -2.97 8.77
CA VAL A 109 4.90 -2.29 7.49
C VAL A 109 5.36 -3.18 6.35
N TYR A 110 4.45 -3.45 5.42
CA TYR A 110 4.68 -4.31 4.28
C TYR A 110 4.51 -3.51 2.99
N ASN A 111 5.40 -3.77 2.03
CA ASN A 111 5.32 -3.22 0.69
C ASN A 111 5.03 -4.37 -0.28
N ILE A 112 4.02 -4.19 -1.13
CA ILE A 112 3.74 -5.17 -2.17
C ILE A 112 4.73 -4.96 -3.32
N GLU A 113 5.63 -5.91 -3.49
CA GLU A 113 6.56 -5.91 -4.61
C GLU A 113 5.78 -5.84 -5.91
N HIS A 114 6.27 -5.13 -6.88
CA HIS A 114 5.65 -4.98 -8.19
C HIS A 114 4.32 -4.22 -8.21
N GLY A 115 3.76 -3.89 -7.05
CA GLY A 115 2.58 -3.03 -6.94
C GLY A 115 1.33 -3.55 -7.65
N PHE A 116 0.49 -2.62 -8.09
CA PHE A 116 -0.78 -2.94 -8.74
C PHE A 116 -0.62 -3.34 -10.21
N GLU A 117 0.24 -2.61 -10.93
CA GLU A 117 0.42 -2.79 -12.38
C GLU A 117 1.68 -3.57 -12.76
N GLY A 118 2.61 -3.72 -11.81
CA GLY A 118 3.82 -4.49 -12.05
C GLY A 118 4.86 -3.76 -12.90
N GLU A 119 5.81 -4.52 -13.38
CA GLU A 119 6.90 -4.00 -14.20
C GLU A 119 6.51 -3.86 -15.65
N LEU A 120 7.25 -3.02 -16.38
CA LEU A 120 7.09 -2.88 -17.82
C LEU A 120 7.66 -4.11 -18.54
N ASN A 121 6.95 -4.59 -19.55
CA ASN A 121 7.48 -5.63 -20.43
C ASN A 121 8.33 -5.00 -21.53
N GLU A 122 8.76 -5.80 -22.51
CA GLU A 122 9.61 -5.33 -23.61
C GLU A 122 8.93 -4.27 -24.47
N GLN A 123 7.60 -4.26 -24.52
CA GLN A 123 6.83 -3.27 -25.28
C GLN A 123 6.41 -2.09 -24.42
N HIS A 124 6.96 -1.97 -23.22
CA HIS A 124 6.60 -0.92 -22.26
C HIS A 124 5.14 -0.97 -21.82
N HIS A 125 4.60 -2.17 -21.67
CA HIS A 125 3.26 -2.38 -21.10
C HIS A 125 3.36 -2.96 -19.71
N ARG A 126 2.44 -2.54 -18.85
CA ARG A 126 2.33 -3.07 -17.48
C ARG A 126 1.24 -4.14 -17.41
N SER A 127 1.18 -4.82 -16.29
CA SER A 127 0.18 -5.88 -16.02
C SER A 127 0.30 -7.10 -16.91
N THR A 128 1.47 -7.33 -17.47
CA THR A 128 1.72 -8.49 -18.35
C THR A 128 2.72 -9.47 -17.75
N ILE A 129 3.52 -9.05 -16.76
CA ILE A 129 4.56 -9.87 -16.14
C ILE A 129 4.26 -10.10 -14.66
N SER A 130 3.84 -9.06 -13.95
CA SER A 130 3.70 -9.08 -12.50
C SER A 130 2.68 -8.04 -12.03
N GLY A 131 2.40 -8.03 -10.75
CA GLY A 131 1.52 -7.07 -10.11
C GLY A 131 0.21 -7.69 -9.65
N TRP A 132 -0.48 -6.97 -8.76
CA TRP A 132 -1.75 -7.42 -8.17
C TRP A 132 -2.77 -7.81 -9.24
N ARG A 133 -2.94 -6.94 -10.23
CA ARG A 133 -3.92 -7.14 -11.30
C ARG A 133 -3.54 -8.31 -12.21
N HIS A 134 -2.25 -8.40 -12.57
CA HIS A 134 -1.75 -9.51 -13.38
C HIS A 134 -1.94 -10.86 -12.70
N ASP A 135 -1.72 -10.89 -11.38
CA ASP A 135 -1.80 -12.14 -10.61
C ASP A 135 -3.24 -12.59 -10.35
N GLY A 136 -4.21 -11.87 -10.87
CA GLY A 136 -5.62 -12.27 -10.80
C GLY A 136 -6.28 -12.04 -9.45
N LEU A 137 -5.71 -11.20 -8.61
CA LEU A 137 -6.26 -10.90 -7.29
C LEU A 137 -7.42 -9.89 -7.40
N PRO A 138 -8.32 -9.84 -6.41
CA PRO A 138 -9.52 -9.00 -6.52
C PRO A 138 -9.21 -7.51 -6.68
N TRP A 139 -9.79 -6.89 -7.70
CA TRP A 139 -9.64 -5.46 -7.95
C TRP A 139 -10.90 -4.90 -8.59
N GLU A 140 -11.03 -3.57 -8.55
CA GLU A 140 -12.20 -2.88 -9.06
C GLU A 140 -11.85 -1.51 -9.63
N GLN A 141 -12.76 -0.95 -10.43
CA GLN A 141 -12.65 0.40 -10.98
C GLN A 141 -13.93 1.16 -10.68
N CYS A 142 -13.87 2.47 -10.78
CA CYS A 142 -15.10 3.25 -10.66
C CYS A 142 -15.91 3.22 -11.95
#